data_7ae48daf5f73be72ec7a1314d156f016
#
_entry.id   7ae48daf5f73be72ec7a1314d156f016
#
_cell.length_a   1.000
_cell.length_b   1.000
_cell.length_c   1.000
_cell.angle_alpha   90.00
_cell.angle_beta   90.00
_cell.angle_gamma   90.00
#
_symmetry.space_group_name_H-M   'P 1'
#
loop_
_entity.id
_entity.type
_entity.pdbx_description
1 polymer ?
#
loop_
_entity_poly.entity_id
_entity_poly.type
_entity_poly.pdbx_seq_one_letter_code
_entity_poly.pdbx_strand_id
1 'polypeptide(L)' 'MENKYRDLHDLPMTLRVEDLMPILHIGRNSAYALVHSGMLKCVRIGKQIRIPRDALIAFLEDTH' A
#
# COMPACT_ATOMS: atom_id res chain seq x y z
N MET A 1 3.66 18.74 4.28
CA MET A 1 4.73 17.86 3.82
C MET A 1 4.37 17.23 2.49
N GLU A 2 5.32 17.25 1.58
CA GLU A 2 5.05 16.72 0.26
C GLU A 2 5.33 15.25 0.18
N ASN A 3 4.42 14.55 -0.46
CA ASN A 3 4.60 13.16 -0.77
C ASN A 3 5.36 13.03 -2.08
N LYS A 4 6.07 11.93 -2.23
CA LYS A 4 6.75 11.60 -3.47
C LYS A 4 5.77 11.57 -4.65
N TYR A 5 4.54 11.21 -4.39
CA TYR A 5 3.49 11.13 -5.40
C TYR A 5 2.47 12.24 -5.17
N ARG A 6 2.15 12.97 -6.22
CA ARG A 6 1.17 14.04 -6.13
C ARG A 6 -0.24 13.51 -6.08
N ASP A 7 -0.47 12.39 -6.74
CA ASP A 7 -1.78 11.77 -6.85
C ASP A 7 -1.60 10.28 -6.68
N LEU A 8 -2.56 9.65 -6.06
CA LEU A 8 -2.50 8.20 -5.88
C LEU A 8 -2.45 7.48 -7.22
N HIS A 9 -3.02 8.08 -8.26
CA HIS A 9 -3.01 7.47 -9.59
C HIS A 9 -1.65 7.54 -10.25
N ASP A 10 -0.72 8.32 -9.69
CA ASP A 10 0.66 8.37 -10.19
C ASP A 10 1.49 7.20 -9.67
N LEU A 11 0.96 6.42 -8.75
CA LEU A 11 1.66 5.27 -8.21
C LEU A 11 1.79 4.19 -9.27
N PRO A 12 2.82 3.33 -9.16
CA PRO A 12 2.91 2.16 -10.04
C PRO A 12 1.67 1.29 -9.91
N MET A 13 1.41 0.46 -10.92
CA MET A 13 0.24 -0.40 -10.90
C MET A 13 0.25 -1.36 -9.72
N THR A 14 1.43 -1.83 -9.31
CA THR A 14 1.57 -2.66 -8.13
C THR A 14 2.65 -2.08 -7.24
N LEU A 15 2.49 -2.31 -5.94
CA LEU A 15 3.39 -1.78 -4.92
C LEU A 15 3.94 -2.92 -4.08
N ARG A 16 5.10 -2.69 -3.51
CA ARG A 16 5.66 -3.60 -2.52
C ARG A 16 5.28 -3.11 -1.13
N VAL A 17 5.46 -3.99 -0.13
CA VAL A 17 5.12 -3.61 1.24
C VAL A 17 5.90 -2.37 1.66
N GLU A 18 7.18 -2.32 1.29
CA GLU A 18 8.03 -1.18 1.66
C GLU A 18 7.56 0.13 1.04
N ASP A 19 6.88 0.06 -0.09
CA ASP A 19 6.38 1.26 -0.74
C ASP A 19 5.26 1.93 0.06
N LEU A 20 4.59 1.17 0.93
CA LEU A 20 3.53 1.71 1.76
C LEU A 20 4.07 2.63 2.85
N MET A 21 5.32 2.45 3.23
CA MET A 21 5.88 3.20 4.35
C MET A 21 5.85 4.71 4.10
N PRO A 22 6.42 5.20 2.98
CA PRO A 22 6.36 6.64 2.73
C PRO A 22 4.97 7.13 2.34
N ILE A 23 4.17 6.28 1.71
CA ILE A 23 2.83 6.69 1.27
C ILE A 23 1.92 6.90 2.47
N LEU A 24 1.96 5.99 3.43
CA LEU A 24 1.07 6.02 4.58
C LEU A 24 1.75 6.60 5.82
N HIS A 25 3.03 6.93 5.73
CA HIS A 25 3.81 7.45 6.87
C HIS A 25 3.80 6.49 8.06
N ILE A 26 4.04 5.23 7.77
CA ILE A 26 4.07 4.18 8.81
C ILE A 26 5.41 3.46 8.75
N GLY A 27 5.73 2.77 9.85
CA GLY A 27 6.94 1.98 9.92
C GLY A 27 6.79 0.64 9.22
N ARG A 28 7.90 -0.09 9.13
CA ARG A 28 7.92 -1.39 8.46
C ARG A 28 6.98 -2.38 9.12
N ASN A 29 7.00 -2.45 10.45
CA ASN A 29 6.15 -3.41 11.16
C ASN A 29 4.68 -3.13 10.91
N SER A 30 4.30 -1.85 10.90
CA SER A 30 2.92 -1.48 10.66
C SER A 30 2.51 -1.81 9.23
N ALA A 31 3.42 -1.61 8.28
CA ALA A 31 3.12 -1.94 6.88
C ALA A 31 2.87 -3.43 6.71
N TYR A 32 3.73 -4.27 7.31
CA TYR A 32 3.53 -5.71 7.23
C TYR A 32 2.29 -6.17 7.97
N ALA A 33 2.00 -5.56 9.12
CA ALA A 33 0.79 -5.89 9.86
C ALA A 33 -0.45 -5.58 9.03
N LEU A 34 -0.44 -4.45 8.34
CA LEU A 34 -1.57 -4.06 7.51
C LEU A 34 -1.80 -5.07 6.38
N VAL A 35 -0.71 -5.50 5.74
CA VAL A 35 -0.80 -6.46 4.65
C VAL A 35 -1.32 -7.81 5.15
N HIS A 36 -0.89 -8.24 6.33
CA HIS A 36 -1.28 -9.53 6.86
C HIS A 36 -2.66 -9.52 7.51
N SER A 37 -3.19 -8.34 7.80
CA SER A 37 -4.49 -8.24 8.49
C SER A 37 -5.67 -8.56 7.58
N GLY A 38 -5.46 -8.52 6.27
CA GLY A 38 -6.55 -8.72 5.32
C GLY A 38 -7.35 -7.45 5.05
N MET A 39 -7.03 -6.36 5.72
CA MET A 39 -7.73 -5.09 5.48
C MET A 39 -7.37 -4.48 4.14
N LEU A 40 -6.16 -4.77 3.67
CA LEU A 40 -5.69 -4.27 2.39
C LEU A 40 -5.53 -5.46 1.46
N LYS A 41 -6.23 -5.43 0.33
CA LYS A 41 -6.19 -6.53 -0.62
C LYS A 41 -4.81 -6.62 -1.25
N CYS A 42 -4.23 -7.81 -1.23
CA CYS A 42 -2.89 -8.05 -1.74
C CYS A 42 -2.87 -9.33 -2.57
N VAL A 43 -1.88 -9.42 -3.45
CA VAL A 43 -1.66 -10.60 -4.26
C VAL A 43 -0.31 -11.18 -3.88
N ARG A 44 -0.27 -12.49 -3.66
CA ARG A 44 0.98 -13.19 -3.39
C ARG A 44 1.46 -13.90 -4.64
N ILE A 45 2.67 -13.60 -5.03
CA ILE A 45 3.31 -14.24 -6.17
C ILE A 45 4.60 -14.83 -5.68
N GLY A 46 4.62 -16.17 -5.49
CA GLY A 46 5.75 -16.83 -4.88
C GLY A 46 5.95 -16.33 -3.46
N LYS A 47 7.12 -15.80 -3.18
CA LYS A 47 7.43 -15.25 -1.86
C LYS A 47 7.23 -13.75 -1.80
N GLN A 48 6.74 -13.17 -2.88
CA GLN A 48 6.59 -11.72 -2.95
C GLN A 48 5.13 -11.33 -2.76
N ILE A 49 4.94 -10.20 -2.08
CA ILE A 49 3.63 -9.64 -1.88
C ILE A 49 3.53 -8.40 -2.75
N ARG A 50 2.45 -8.31 -3.53
CA ARG A 50 2.18 -7.17 -4.39
C ARG A 50 0.85 -6.56 -4.01
N ILE A 51 0.82 -5.26 -3.87
CA ILE A 51 -0.39 -4.54 -3.53
C ILE A 51 -0.83 -3.78 -4.77
N PRO A 52 -1.98 -4.15 -5.37
CA PRO A 52 -2.48 -3.38 -6.52
C PRO A 52 -2.75 -1.94 -6.10
N ARG A 53 -2.38 -1.00 -6.97
CA ARG A 53 -2.61 0.41 -6.69
C ARG A 53 -4.08 0.67 -6.39
N ASP A 54 -4.97 0.06 -7.17
CA ASP A 54 -6.40 0.28 -6.99
C ASP A 54 -6.88 -0.20 -5.63
N ALA A 55 -6.29 -1.27 -5.10
CA ALA A 55 -6.64 -1.77 -3.78
C ALA A 55 -6.25 -0.77 -2.70
N LEU A 56 -5.08 -0.14 -2.85
CA LEU A 56 -4.65 0.87 -1.90
C LEU A 56 -5.57 2.10 -1.96
N ILE A 57 -5.93 2.51 -3.16
CA ILE A 57 -6.82 3.66 -3.32
C ILE A 57 -8.16 3.37 -2.66
N ALA A 58 -8.72 2.19 -2.91
CA ALA A 58 -9.99 1.80 -2.31
C ALA A 58 -9.91 1.75 -0.79
N PHE A 59 -8.80 1.24 -0.28
CA PHE A 59 -8.59 1.18 1.17
C PHE A 59 -8.59 2.58 1.78
N LEU A 60 -7.92 3.52 1.13
CA LEU A 60 -7.83 4.88 1.64
C LEU A 60 -9.17 5.61 1.53
N GLU A 61 -9.94 5.32 0.50
CA GLU A 61 -11.23 5.95 0.32
C GLU A 61 -12.26 5.43 1.34
N ASP A 62 -12.12 4.18 1.75
CA ASP A 62 -13.03 3.59 2.73
C ASP A 62 -12.69 3.98 4.16
N THR A 63 -11.48 4.46 4.39
CA THR A 63 -11.00 4.78 5.73
C THR A 63 -11.18 6.28 5.98
N HIS A 64 -12.16 6.63 6.76
CA HIS A 64 -12.42 8.03 7.10
C HIS A 64 -12.23 8.28 8.56
#